data_9a755499638c25d1e400f72ae5d8bb12
#
_entry.id   9a755499638c25d1e400f72ae5d8bb12
#
_cell.length_a   1.000
_cell.length_b   1.000
_cell.length_c   1.000
_cell.angle_alpha   90.00
_cell.angle_beta   90.00
_cell.angle_gamma   90.00
#
_symmetry.space_group_name_H-M   'P 1'
#
loop_
_entity.id
_entity.type
_entity.pdbx_description
1 polymer ?
#
loop_
_entity_poly.entity_id
_entity_poly.type
_entity_poly.pdbx_seq_one_letter_code
_entity_poly.pdbx_strand_id
1 'polypeptide(L)'
;MSGMFYNCFSLAALNISNFNTSSVTEMDCMFTGCSNLVQLDVSKFDTSKVVTMFCMFSGCYKLIQLNLSNFDTKRVTNMASLFHNCQALAKLDISSFDTSQVTDMGAMFTYCSKLTQLDFTLFDTRNVTDTRWMFEHCEKLTTIFISDKWSMDRVTNAMDMFKECCSLPGFSPEKTGIEMAKLIEHGGYLTLKK
;
A
#
# COMPACT_ATOMS: atom_id res chain seq x y z
N MET A 1 -7.80 7.68 15.95
CA MET A 1 -8.64 8.53 15.04
C MET A 1 -9.32 7.67 13.97
N SER A 2 -9.63 6.44 14.31
CA SER A 2 -10.20 5.47 13.37
C SER A 2 -11.56 5.96 12.85
N GLY A 3 -11.78 5.81 11.53
CA GLY A 3 -13.03 6.12 10.85
C GLY A 3 -13.49 7.60 10.85
N MET A 4 -12.64 8.57 11.21
CA MET A 4 -13.07 9.96 11.41
C MET A 4 -13.79 10.57 10.19
N PHE A 5 -13.37 10.21 8.97
CA PHE A 5 -13.99 10.64 7.71
C PHE A 5 -14.51 9.44 6.90
N TYR A 6 -14.83 8.35 7.58
CA TYR A 6 -15.32 7.13 6.93
C TYR A 6 -16.56 7.42 6.08
N ASN A 7 -16.49 7.00 4.80
CA ASN A 7 -17.57 7.17 3.81
C ASN A 7 -18.03 8.61 3.57
N CYS A 8 -17.14 9.60 3.78
CA CYS A 8 -17.42 10.98 3.38
C CYS A 8 -17.35 11.15 1.85
N PHE A 9 -18.24 10.47 1.11
CA PHE A 9 -18.22 10.36 -0.35
C PHE A 9 -18.24 11.70 -1.09
N SER A 10 -18.92 12.71 -0.53
CA SER A 10 -19.06 14.04 -1.17
C SER A 10 -17.90 14.97 -0.86
N LEU A 11 -16.97 14.57 -0.01
CA LEU A 11 -15.85 15.39 0.43
C LEU A 11 -14.85 15.58 -0.72
N ALA A 12 -14.78 16.78 -1.29
CA ALA A 12 -13.87 17.10 -2.40
C ALA A 12 -12.55 17.74 -1.94
N ALA A 13 -12.55 18.42 -0.80
CA ALA A 13 -11.37 19.02 -0.18
C ALA A 13 -11.50 18.97 1.33
N LEU A 14 -10.37 18.85 2.01
CA LEU A 14 -10.30 18.74 3.47
C LEU A 14 -9.06 19.46 3.98
N ASN A 15 -9.26 20.40 4.91
CA ASN A 15 -8.18 21.05 5.62
C ASN A 15 -8.03 20.44 7.02
N ILE A 16 -6.94 19.74 7.23
CA ILE A 16 -6.57 19.08 8.49
C ILE A 16 -5.24 19.58 9.05
N SER A 17 -4.78 20.74 8.60
CA SER A 17 -3.48 21.32 8.98
C SER A 17 -3.32 21.58 10.49
N ASN A 18 -4.44 21.72 11.21
CA ASN A 18 -4.46 21.95 12.66
C ASN A 18 -4.70 20.68 13.49
N PHE A 19 -4.73 19.49 12.85
CA PHE A 19 -4.93 18.25 13.58
C PHE A 19 -3.66 17.91 14.37
N ASN A 20 -3.84 17.70 15.67
CA ASN A 20 -2.78 17.15 16.51
C ASN A 20 -2.94 15.61 16.57
N THR A 21 -2.02 14.89 15.93
CA THR A 21 -2.03 13.43 15.88
C THR A 21 -0.98 12.77 16.79
N SER A 22 -0.22 13.56 17.57
CA SER A 22 0.93 13.07 18.38
C SER A 22 0.58 12.02 19.45
N SER A 23 -0.70 11.85 19.77
CA SER A 23 -1.18 10.83 20.71
C SER A 23 -1.98 9.71 20.03
N VAL A 24 -2.08 9.73 18.69
CA VAL A 24 -2.89 8.78 17.94
C VAL A 24 -2.15 7.46 17.80
N THR A 25 -2.81 6.37 18.18
CA THR A 25 -2.30 4.99 18.04
C THR A 25 -2.94 4.22 16.91
N GLU A 26 -4.13 4.64 16.44
CA GLU A 26 -4.87 3.97 15.38
C GLU A 26 -5.41 4.97 14.37
N MET A 27 -5.17 4.71 13.09
CA MET A 27 -5.67 5.51 11.96
C MET A 27 -6.50 4.68 10.98
N ASP A 28 -7.05 3.55 11.47
CA ASP A 28 -7.83 2.63 10.64
C ASP A 28 -9.02 3.33 10.00
N CYS A 29 -9.21 3.08 8.72
CA CYS A 29 -10.34 3.59 7.93
C CYS A 29 -10.53 5.12 7.99
N MET A 30 -9.50 5.90 8.39
CA MET A 30 -9.68 7.34 8.65
C MET A 30 -10.27 8.11 7.47
N PHE A 31 -9.87 7.76 6.24
CA PHE A 31 -10.35 8.38 5.00
C PHE A 31 -11.01 7.37 4.06
N THR A 32 -11.36 6.17 4.57
CA THR A 32 -12.00 5.14 3.73
C THR A 32 -13.27 5.70 3.07
N GLY A 33 -13.36 5.51 1.75
CA GLY A 33 -14.54 5.94 0.99
C GLY A 33 -14.64 7.46 0.76
N CYS A 34 -13.59 8.25 1.01
CA CYS A 34 -13.53 9.65 0.59
C CYS A 34 -13.35 9.75 -0.93
N SER A 35 -14.33 9.23 -1.67
CA SER A 35 -14.22 8.94 -3.11
C SER A 35 -14.07 10.15 -4.02
N ASN A 36 -14.47 11.34 -3.58
CA ASN A 36 -14.33 12.58 -4.31
C ASN A 36 -13.09 13.41 -3.93
N LEU A 37 -12.32 12.96 -2.93
CA LEU A 37 -11.13 13.66 -2.48
C LEU A 37 -10.02 13.54 -3.54
N VAL A 38 -9.60 14.68 -4.10
CA VAL A 38 -8.59 14.74 -5.18
C VAL A 38 -7.19 14.90 -4.62
N GLN A 39 -7.06 15.67 -3.54
CA GLN A 39 -5.81 15.95 -2.85
C GLN A 39 -6.04 15.91 -1.35
N LEU A 40 -5.04 15.43 -0.61
CA LEU A 40 -5.06 15.38 0.84
C LEU A 40 -3.66 15.71 1.37
N ASP A 41 -3.56 16.76 2.18
CA ASP A 41 -2.31 17.12 2.84
C ASP A 41 -2.25 16.52 4.24
N VAL A 42 -1.44 15.49 4.40
CA VAL A 42 -1.14 14.80 5.67
C VAL A 42 0.27 15.12 6.19
N SER A 43 0.93 16.16 5.64
CA SER A 43 2.31 16.52 5.98
C SER A 43 2.52 16.96 7.44
N LYS A 44 1.43 17.24 8.16
CA LYS A 44 1.47 17.59 9.60
C LYS A 44 1.15 16.42 10.53
N PHE A 45 0.85 15.25 9.98
CA PHE A 45 0.55 14.09 10.82
C PHE A 45 1.83 13.57 11.51
N ASP A 46 1.79 13.45 12.81
CA ASP A 46 2.73 12.68 13.60
C ASP A 46 2.18 11.25 13.73
N THR A 47 2.84 10.30 13.08
CA THR A 47 2.43 8.89 13.07
C THR A 47 3.31 8.01 13.96
N SER A 48 4.23 8.59 14.73
CA SER A 48 5.24 7.88 15.52
C SER A 48 4.68 6.90 16.57
N LYS A 49 3.41 7.07 16.95
CA LYS A 49 2.72 6.16 17.89
C LYS A 49 1.70 5.24 17.23
N VAL A 50 1.51 5.36 15.91
CA VAL A 50 0.50 4.58 15.19
C VAL A 50 0.94 3.13 15.06
N VAL A 51 0.05 2.22 15.42
CA VAL A 51 0.28 0.75 15.35
C VAL A 51 -0.52 0.08 14.23
N THR A 52 -1.54 0.75 13.72
CA THR A 52 -2.36 0.22 12.61
C THR A 52 -2.86 1.34 11.70
N MET A 53 -2.77 1.09 10.39
CA MET A 53 -3.24 1.96 9.30
C MET A 53 -4.17 1.20 8.35
N PHE A 54 -4.86 0.16 8.88
CA PHE A 54 -5.77 -0.66 8.10
C PHE A 54 -6.79 0.21 7.34
N CYS A 55 -6.89 0.02 6.02
CA CYS A 55 -7.82 0.74 5.14
C CYS A 55 -7.73 2.28 5.17
N MET A 56 -6.67 2.91 5.69
CA MET A 56 -6.66 4.36 5.97
C MET A 56 -7.08 5.22 4.76
N PHE A 57 -6.64 4.88 3.54
CA PHE A 57 -6.98 5.60 2.30
C PHE A 57 -7.81 4.75 1.32
N SER A 58 -8.38 3.65 1.80
CA SER A 58 -9.17 2.74 0.95
C SER A 58 -10.35 3.46 0.30
N GLY A 59 -10.55 3.23 -1.02
CA GLY A 59 -11.67 3.84 -1.74
C GLY A 59 -11.55 5.34 -2.00
N CYS A 60 -10.35 5.92 -1.88
CA CYS A 60 -10.07 7.28 -2.31
C CYS A 60 -9.87 7.31 -3.84
N TYR A 61 -10.94 7.02 -4.60
CA TYR A 61 -10.89 6.77 -6.05
C TYR A 61 -10.27 7.90 -6.87
N LYS A 62 -10.47 9.17 -6.46
CA LYS A 62 -9.99 10.35 -7.19
C LYS A 62 -8.69 10.93 -6.66
N LEU A 63 -8.11 10.34 -5.63
CA LEU A 63 -6.86 10.82 -5.04
C LEU A 63 -5.70 10.64 -6.04
N ILE A 64 -5.13 11.76 -6.53
CA ILE A 64 -4.11 11.73 -7.58
C ILE A 64 -2.68 11.74 -7.04
N GLN A 65 -2.49 12.29 -5.84
CA GLN A 65 -1.20 12.34 -5.17
C GLN A 65 -1.37 12.31 -3.65
N LEU A 66 -0.36 11.77 -2.97
CA LEU A 66 -0.29 11.69 -1.53
C LEU A 66 1.18 11.80 -1.11
N ASN A 67 1.48 12.78 -0.24
CA ASN A 67 2.82 12.93 0.32
C ASN A 67 2.86 12.26 1.69
N LEU A 68 3.63 11.18 1.81
CA LEU A 68 3.80 10.38 3.02
C LEU A 68 5.21 10.49 3.61
N SER A 69 6.05 11.43 3.13
CA SER A 69 7.46 11.52 3.51
C SER A 69 7.72 11.76 5.01
N ASN A 70 6.69 12.21 5.74
CA ASN A 70 6.73 12.41 7.19
C ASN A 70 6.20 11.22 8.01
N PHE A 71 5.71 10.16 7.35
CA PHE A 71 5.14 9.01 8.07
C PHE A 71 6.25 8.20 8.74
N ASP A 72 6.20 8.10 10.06
CA ASP A 72 6.98 7.12 10.85
C ASP A 72 6.10 5.88 11.07
N THR A 73 6.49 4.77 10.45
CA THR A 73 5.73 3.52 10.47
C THR A 73 6.40 2.41 11.30
N LYS A 74 7.46 2.73 12.06
CA LYS A 74 8.24 1.75 12.84
C LYS A 74 7.41 0.88 13.78
N ARG A 75 6.25 1.35 14.22
CA ARG A 75 5.36 0.65 15.13
C ARG A 75 4.17 -0.01 14.44
N VAL A 76 4.02 0.22 13.14
CA VAL A 76 2.87 -0.27 12.38
C VAL A 76 3.02 -1.77 12.15
N THR A 77 2.00 -2.52 12.53
CA THR A 77 1.91 -3.97 12.33
C THR A 77 0.93 -4.38 11.25
N ASN A 78 -0.05 -3.51 10.93
CA ASN A 78 -1.08 -3.77 9.94
C ASN A 78 -1.18 -2.62 8.93
N MET A 79 -0.91 -2.93 7.65
CA MET A 79 -1.05 -2.05 6.49
C MET A 79 -2.03 -2.61 5.45
N ALA A 80 -2.86 -3.61 5.86
CA ALA A 80 -3.80 -4.22 4.93
C ALA A 80 -4.77 -3.18 4.35
N SER A 81 -5.00 -3.26 3.04
CA SER A 81 -5.88 -2.38 2.28
C SER A 81 -5.58 -0.88 2.39
N LEU A 82 -4.35 -0.50 2.80
CA LEU A 82 -3.98 0.91 3.06
C LEU A 82 -4.32 1.83 1.89
N PHE A 83 -4.07 1.41 0.64
CA PHE A 83 -4.35 2.14 -0.60
C PHE A 83 -5.35 1.41 -1.50
N HIS A 84 -6.11 0.43 -0.95
CA HIS A 84 -7.08 -0.32 -1.75
C HIS A 84 -8.02 0.62 -2.51
N ASN A 85 -8.19 0.39 -3.81
CA ASN A 85 -9.05 1.22 -4.67
C ASN A 85 -8.63 2.71 -4.81
N CYS A 86 -7.34 3.05 -4.67
CA CYS A 86 -6.82 4.37 -5.02
C CYS A 86 -6.55 4.44 -6.54
N GLN A 87 -7.61 4.32 -7.34
CA GLN A 87 -7.55 4.12 -8.80
C GLN A 87 -6.88 5.27 -9.57
N ALA A 88 -6.95 6.51 -9.06
CA ALA A 88 -6.35 7.67 -9.73
C ALA A 88 -4.86 7.86 -9.39
N LEU A 89 -4.33 7.14 -8.39
CA LEU A 89 -2.97 7.27 -7.91
C LEU A 89 -2.00 6.66 -8.93
N ALA A 90 -1.24 7.50 -9.63
CA ALA A 90 -0.32 7.06 -10.68
C ALA A 90 1.11 6.87 -10.18
N LYS A 91 1.49 7.57 -9.10
CA LYS A 91 2.79 7.49 -8.43
C LYS A 91 2.58 7.55 -6.93
N LEU A 92 3.37 6.79 -6.20
CA LEU A 92 3.36 6.78 -4.75
C LEU A 92 4.79 6.58 -4.24
N ASP A 93 5.25 7.52 -3.40
CA ASP A 93 6.51 7.38 -2.69
C ASP A 93 6.25 6.82 -1.29
N ILE A 94 6.78 5.63 -1.05
CA ILE A 94 6.69 4.90 0.22
C ILE A 94 8.07 4.67 0.84
N SER A 95 9.07 5.45 0.42
CA SER A 95 10.45 5.33 0.89
C SER A 95 10.64 5.69 2.37
N SER A 96 9.67 6.38 2.99
CA SER A 96 9.66 6.65 4.42
C SER A 96 9.23 5.46 5.28
N PHE A 97 8.65 4.41 4.67
CA PHE A 97 8.04 3.32 5.42
C PHE A 97 9.08 2.36 6.00
N ASP A 98 9.10 2.22 7.31
CA ASP A 98 9.73 1.10 8.01
C ASP A 98 8.68 0.00 8.19
N THR A 99 8.88 -1.14 7.54
CA THR A 99 7.93 -2.26 7.55
C THR A 99 8.39 -3.44 8.40
N SER A 100 9.47 -3.26 9.17
CA SER A 100 10.09 -4.34 9.96
C SER A 100 9.16 -4.99 10.99
N GLN A 101 8.08 -4.31 11.40
CA GLN A 101 7.08 -4.83 12.32
C GLN A 101 5.78 -5.26 11.63
N VAL A 102 5.65 -5.05 10.32
CA VAL A 102 4.41 -5.32 9.59
C VAL A 102 4.23 -6.82 9.40
N THR A 103 3.04 -7.30 9.73
CA THR A 103 2.64 -8.71 9.57
C THR A 103 1.57 -8.90 8.50
N ASP A 104 0.79 -7.86 8.20
CA ASP A 104 -0.30 -7.92 7.23
C ASP A 104 -0.19 -6.79 6.20
N MET A 105 -0.02 -7.16 4.93
CA MET A 105 -0.02 -6.30 3.74
C MET A 105 -1.11 -6.72 2.73
N GLY A 106 -2.08 -7.52 3.17
CA GLY A 106 -3.16 -8.00 2.30
C GLY A 106 -3.91 -6.86 1.62
N ALA A 107 -4.18 -6.98 0.34
CA ALA A 107 -4.89 -6.01 -0.48
C ALA A 107 -4.32 -4.57 -0.45
N MET A 108 -3.06 -4.37 -0.04
CA MET A 108 -2.49 -3.03 0.20
C MET A 108 -2.64 -2.10 -1.00
N PHE A 109 -2.52 -2.62 -2.23
CA PHE A 109 -2.60 -1.86 -3.48
C PHE A 109 -3.68 -2.38 -4.44
N THR A 110 -4.56 -3.27 -3.98
CA THR A 110 -5.63 -3.82 -4.83
C THR A 110 -6.40 -2.70 -5.53
N TYR A 111 -6.63 -2.82 -6.84
CA TYR A 111 -7.26 -1.82 -7.71
C TYR A 111 -6.55 -0.47 -7.79
N CYS A 112 -5.26 -0.39 -7.51
CA CYS A 112 -4.45 0.80 -7.84
C CYS A 112 -4.10 0.79 -9.35
N SER A 113 -5.11 0.83 -10.20
CA SER A 113 -5.02 0.53 -11.64
C SER A 113 -4.17 1.51 -12.45
N LYS A 114 -3.82 2.68 -11.90
CA LYS A 114 -2.91 3.65 -12.56
C LYS A 114 -1.48 3.60 -12.08
N LEU A 115 -1.15 2.90 -10.99
CA LEU A 115 0.24 2.72 -10.57
C LEU A 115 1.04 2.01 -11.65
N THR A 116 2.20 2.56 -12.00
CA THR A 116 3.08 1.98 -13.01
C THR A 116 4.31 1.31 -12.43
N GLN A 117 4.72 1.75 -11.24
CA GLN A 117 5.93 1.28 -10.58
C GLN A 117 5.76 1.39 -9.06
N LEU A 118 6.30 0.42 -8.34
CA LEU A 118 6.41 0.43 -6.89
C LEU A 118 7.85 0.10 -6.47
N ASP A 119 8.37 0.85 -5.49
CA ASP A 119 9.72 0.66 -4.96
C ASP A 119 9.65 0.15 -3.51
N PHE A 120 9.92 -1.14 -3.33
CA PHE A 120 9.98 -1.84 -2.05
C PHE A 120 11.42 -2.09 -1.57
N THR A 121 12.41 -1.38 -2.12
CA THR A 121 13.82 -1.62 -1.77
C THR A 121 14.14 -1.38 -0.30
N LEU A 122 13.36 -0.54 0.38
CA LEU A 122 13.50 -0.28 1.81
C LEU A 122 12.60 -1.17 2.69
N PHE A 123 11.66 -1.90 2.08
CA PHE A 123 10.74 -2.77 2.81
C PHE A 123 11.46 -4.00 3.35
N ASP A 124 11.22 -4.28 4.61
CA ASP A 124 11.57 -5.54 5.27
C ASP A 124 10.28 -6.38 5.40
N THR A 125 10.19 -7.46 4.62
CA THR A 125 9.00 -8.31 4.60
C THR A 125 9.16 -9.60 5.41
N ARG A 126 10.26 -9.75 6.16
CA ARG A 126 10.58 -10.99 6.90
C ARG A 126 9.56 -11.37 7.98
N ASN A 127 8.73 -10.42 8.44
CA ASN A 127 7.66 -10.66 9.41
C ASN A 127 6.27 -10.76 8.77
N VAL A 128 6.14 -10.52 7.46
CA VAL A 128 4.86 -10.54 6.78
C VAL A 128 4.33 -11.96 6.64
N THR A 129 3.06 -12.14 7.01
CA THR A 129 2.36 -13.43 6.96
C THR A 129 1.21 -13.45 5.95
N ASP A 130 0.68 -12.28 5.59
CA ASP A 130 -0.43 -12.14 4.64
C ASP A 130 -0.11 -11.10 3.56
N THR A 131 -0.16 -11.53 2.30
CA THR A 131 0.00 -10.70 1.10
C THR A 131 -1.09 -10.98 0.06
N ARG A 132 -2.22 -11.61 0.49
CA ARG A 132 -3.33 -11.90 -0.42
C ARG A 132 -3.80 -10.63 -1.13
N TRP A 133 -4.05 -10.73 -2.43
CA TRP A 133 -4.54 -9.64 -3.29
C TRP A 133 -3.67 -8.37 -3.28
N MET A 134 -2.44 -8.42 -2.79
CA MET A 134 -1.63 -7.22 -2.51
C MET A 134 -1.53 -6.28 -3.72
N PHE A 135 -1.42 -6.82 -4.93
CA PHE A 135 -1.34 -6.07 -6.19
C PHE A 135 -2.48 -6.39 -7.15
N GLU A 136 -3.52 -7.10 -6.70
CA GLU A 136 -4.65 -7.49 -7.55
C GLU A 136 -5.21 -6.26 -8.30
N HIS A 137 -5.47 -6.41 -9.62
CA HIS A 137 -5.93 -5.34 -10.49
C HIS A 137 -5.03 -4.08 -10.54
N CYS A 138 -3.73 -4.20 -10.30
CA CYS A 138 -2.74 -3.18 -10.65
C CYS A 138 -2.39 -3.27 -12.13
N GLU A 139 -3.36 -3.03 -13.00
CA GLU A 139 -3.33 -3.33 -14.44
C GLU A 139 -2.18 -2.65 -15.20
N LYS A 140 -1.74 -1.46 -14.74
CA LYS A 140 -0.63 -0.70 -15.36
C LYS A 140 0.71 -0.90 -14.69
N LEU A 141 0.79 -1.73 -13.67
CA LEU A 141 2.03 -1.99 -12.94
C LEU A 141 3.01 -2.76 -13.85
N THR A 142 4.13 -2.13 -14.18
CA THR A 142 5.17 -2.71 -15.04
C THR A 142 6.40 -3.15 -14.25
N THR A 143 6.62 -2.58 -13.06
CA THR A 143 7.85 -2.83 -12.31
C THR A 143 7.61 -2.78 -10.81
N ILE A 144 8.09 -3.79 -10.11
CA ILE A 144 8.15 -3.86 -8.66
C ILE A 144 9.62 -4.04 -8.26
N PHE A 145 10.24 -3.00 -7.70
CA PHE A 145 11.61 -3.07 -7.21
C PHE A 145 11.64 -3.65 -5.79
N ILE A 146 12.59 -4.53 -5.56
CA ILE A 146 12.85 -5.13 -4.23
C ILE A 146 14.34 -5.09 -3.89
N SER A 147 14.67 -5.39 -2.63
CA SER A 147 16.04 -5.64 -2.15
C SER A 147 16.16 -7.05 -1.56
N ASP A 148 17.29 -7.33 -0.94
CA ASP A 148 17.56 -8.56 -0.19
C ASP A 148 16.73 -8.73 1.10
N LYS A 149 16.03 -7.67 1.52
CA LYS A 149 15.10 -7.70 2.66
C LYS A 149 13.71 -8.24 2.29
N TRP A 150 13.44 -8.40 0.99
CA TRP A 150 12.20 -9.01 0.52
C TRP A 150 12.24 -10.52 0.77
N SER A 151 11.40 -11.01 1.65
CA SER A 151 11.24 -12.42 1.93
C SER A 151 9.76 -12.80 1.93
N MET A 152 9.47 -13.99 1.43
CA MET A 152 8.14 -14.62 1.46
C MET A 152 8.11 -15.84 2.39
N ASP A 153 9.18 -16.07 3.18
CA ASP A 153 9.35 -17.29 3.97
C ASP A 153 8.28 -17.49 5.05
N ARG A 154 7.75 -16.42 5.59
CA ARG A 154 6.69 -16.44 6.61
C ARG A 154 5.28 -16.24 6.05
N VAL A 155 5.14 -15.98 4.75
CA VAL A 155 3.85 -15.75 4.13
C VAL A 155 3.06 -17.06 4.06
N THR A 156 1.93 -17.08 4.73
CA THR A 156 0.98 -18.22 4.75
C THR A 156 -0.21 -18.01 3.83
N ASN A 157 -0.47 -16.77 3.44
CA ASN A 157 -1.56 -16.40 2.55
C ASN A 157 -1.09 -15.39 1.50
N ALA A 158 -0.98 -15.83 0.25
CA ALA A 158 -0.65 -15.00 -0.90
C ALA A 158 -1.64 -15.22 -2.06
N MET A 159 -2.90 -15.56 -1.72
CA MET A 159 -3.94 -15.82 -2.71
C MET A 159 -4.08 -14.60 -3.65
N ASP A 160 -4.02 -14.87 -4.95
CA ASP A 160 -4.27 -13.88 -6.01
C ASP A 160 -3.42 -12.59 -5.90
N MET A 161 -2.21 -12.68 -5.31
CA MET A 161 -1.32 -11.53 -5.03
C MET A 161 -1.10 -10.65 -6.26
N PHE A 162 -1.01 -11.23 -7.47
CA PHE A 162 -0.73 -10.55 -8.74
C PHE A 162 -1.87 -10.69 -9.77
N LYS A 163 -3.06 -11.07 -9.34
CA LYS A 163 -4.18 -11.26 -10.25
C LYS A 163 -4.48 -9.96 -11.01
N GLU A 164 -4.69 -10.08 -12.33
CA GLU A 164 -4.94 -8.95 -13.25
C GLU A 164 -3.84 -7.87 -13.27
N CYS A 165 -2.58 -8.24 -12.93
CA CYS A 165 -1.40 -7.39 -13.12
C CYS A 165 -0.87 -7.49 -14.56
N CYS A 166 -1.72 -7.25 -15.55
CA CYS A 166 -1.50 -7.59 -16.95
C CYS A 166 -0.29 -6.92 -17.62
N SER A 167 0.25 -5.85 -17.02
CA SER A 167 1.45 -5.15 -17.54
C SER A 167 2.77 -5.63 -16.94
N LEU A 168 2.75 -6.54 -15.98
CA LEU A 168 3.99 -7.14 -15.45
C LEU A 168 4.66 -8.01 -16.52
N PRO A 169 5.99 -7.98 -16.63
CA PRO A 169 6.71 -8.80 -17.60
C PRO A 169 6.43 -10.29 -17.42
N GLY A 170 5.99 -10.95 -18.49
CA GLY A 170 5.69 -12.39 -18.46
C GLY A 170 4.41 -12.77 -17.70
N PHE A 171 3.51 -11.83 -17.48
CA PHE A 171 2.24 -12.08 -16.81
C PHE A 171 1.50 -13.29 -17.40
N SER A 172 0.96 -14.13 -16.52
CA SER A 172 0.11 -15.26 -16.86
C SER A 172 -1.11 -15.28 -15.93
N PRO A 173 -2.34 -15.32 -16.47
CA PRO A 173 -3.55 -15.33 -15.65
C PRO A 173 -3.67 -16.52 -14.70
N GLU A 174 -2.92 -17.60 -14.98
CA GLU A 174 -2.92 -18.82 -14.17
C GLU A 174 -1.86 -18.81 -13.06
N LYS A 175 -0.98 -17.79 -13.04
CA LYS A 175 0.15 -17.67 -12.10
C LYS A 175 0.08 -16.35 -11.35
N THR A 176 -0.73 -16.31 -10.32
CA THR A 176 -1.10 -15.07 -9.61
C THR A 176 -0.69 -15.03 -8.14
N GLY A 177 -0.15 -16.14 -7.60
CA GLY A 177 0.17 -16.28 -6.20
C GLY A 177 1.65 -16.09 -5.85
N ILE A 178 2.04 -16.68 -4.74
CA ILE A 178 3.40 -16.59 -4.15
C ILE A 178 4.50 -17.09 -5.08
N GLU A 179 4.19 -18.04 -5.97
CA GLU A 179 5.12 -18.61 -6.95
C GLU A 179 5.71 -17.55 -7.89
N MET A 180 5.04 -16.41 -8.03
CA MET A 180 5.49 -15.28 -8.86
C MET A 180 6.16 -14.15 -8.05
N ALA A 181 6.16 -14.22 -6.72
CA ALA A 181 6.81 -13.26 -5.83
C ALA A 181 8.34 -13.48 -5.75
N LYS A 182 8.96 -13.69 -6.89
CA LYS A 182 10.40 -13.92 -7.09
C LYS A 182 10.94 -13.06 -8.22
N LEU A 183 12.27 -13.03 -8.39
CA LEU A 183 12.91 -12.22 -9.43
C LEU A 183 12.50 -12.65 -10.85
N ILE A 184 12.46 -11.70 -11.78
CA ILE A 184 12.16 -11.92 -13.20
C ILE A 184 13.12 -12.95 -13.80
N GLU A 185 14.41 -12.89 -13.49
CA GLU A 185 15.44 -13.84 -13.93
C GLU A 185 15.17 -15.29 -13.47
N HIS A 186 14.34 -15.47 -12.43
CA HIS A 186 13.89 -16.76 -11.94
C HIS A 186 12.42 -17.06 -12.35
N GLY A 187 11.89 -16.33 -13.36
CA GLY A 187 10.55 -16.49 -13.89
C GLY A 187 9.43 -15.91 -13.00
N GLY A 188 9.76 -14.94 -12.14
CA GLY A 188 8.80 -14.19 -11.32
C GLY A 188 8.52 -12.79 -11.88
N TYR A 189 7.93 -11.92 -11.05
CA TYR A 189 7.51 -10.57 -11.43
C TYR A 189 8.32 -9.44 -10.77
N LEU A 190 9.33 -9.76 -9.97
CA LEU A 190 10.06 -8.78 -9.14
C LEU A 190 11.43 -8.43 -9.75
N THR A 191 11.84 -7.19 -9.57
CA THR A 191 13.11 -6.65 -10.05
C THR A 191 14.04 -6.30 -8.88
N LEU A 192 15.21 -6.92 -8.80
CA LEU A 192 16.21 -6.56 -7.79
C LEU A 192 16.83 -5.20 -8.15
N LYS A 193 16.75 -4.24 -7.23
CA LYS A 193 17.43 -2.96 -7.35
C LYS A 193 18.69 -2.99 -6.49
N LYS A 194 19.83 -2.83 -7.13
CA LYS A 194 21.15 -2.77 -6.49
C LYS A 194 21.42 -1.38 -5.93
#